data_345bfdb66ff4c85e6313a075c21e3b8c
#
_entry.id   345bfdb66ff4c85e6313a075c21e3b8c
#
_cell.length_a   1.000
_cell.length_b   1.000
_cell.length_c   1.000
_cell.angle_alpha   90.00
_cell.angle_beta   90.00
_cell.angle_gamma   90.00
#
_symmetry.space_group_name_H-M   'P 1'
#
loop_
_entity.id
_entity.type
_entity.pdbx_description
1 polymer ?
#
loop_
_entity_poly.entity_id
_entity_poly.type
_entity_poly.pdbx_seq_one_letter_code
_entity_poly.pdbx_strand_id
1 'polypeptide(L)' 'MGTLSENNKGWSKELNLISWNDREPKYDIRDWAAEHEKMGKGVTFSVEELKKLREILNEMEL' A
#
# COMPACT_ATOMS: atom_id res chain seq x y z
N MET A 1 5.12 -4.33 4.86
CA MET A 1 4.03 -5.11 5.42
C MET A 1 3.60 -6.27 4.57
N GLY A 2 3.10 -6.03 3.39
CA GLY A 2 2.67 -7.12 2.56
C GLY A 2 2.70 -6.81 1.09
N THR A 3 2.99 -7.81 0.29
CA THR A 3 3.00 -7.70 -1.16
C THR A 3 1.69 -8.27 -1.70
N LEU A 4 0.97 -7.47 -2.48
CA LEU A 4 -0.30 -7.88 -3.06
C LEU A 4 -0.10 -8.65 -4.37
N SER A 5 0.83 -8.21 -5.18
CA SER A 5 1.12 -8.85 -6.46
C SER A 5 2.50 -8.45 -6.97
N GLU A 6 3.01 -9.21 -7.92
CA GLU A 6 4.25 -8.89 -8.60
C GLU A 6 4.02 -9.08 -10.09
N ASN A 7 4.66 -8.24 -10.91
CA ASN A 7 4.60 -8.44 -12.35
C ASN A 7 5.93 -8.99 -12.85
N ASN A 8 5.98 -9.34 -14.13
CA ASN A 8 7.16 -9.96 -14.72
C ASN A 8 8.30 -8.98 -15.02
N LYS A 9 8.11 -7.70 -14.72
CA LYS A 9 9.14 -6.68 -14.89
C LYS A 9 9.83 -6.33 -13.56
N GLY A 10 9.52 -7.06 -12.52
CA GLY A 10 10.13 -6.83 -11.22
C GLY A 10 9.43 -5.79 -10.35
N TRP A 11 8.28 -5.30 -10.78
CA TRP A 11 7.49 -4.38 -9.95
C TRP A 11 6.55 -5.17 -9.04
N SER A 12 6.38 -4.69 -7.84
CA SER A 12 5.44 -5.29 -6.88
C SER A 12 4.48 -4.24 -6.35
N LYS A 13 3.25 -4.64 -6.14
CA LYS A 13 2.26 -3.78 -5.49
C LYS A 13 2.26 -4.14 -4.01
N GLU A 14 2.54 -3.17 -3.17
CA GLU A 14 2.74 -3.41 -1.75
C GLU A 14 1.91 -2.51 -0.87
N LEU A 15 1.53 -3.05 0.27
CA LEU A 15 0.94 -2.29 1.37
C LEU A 15 2.04 -2.07 2.40
N ASN A 16 2.35 -0.82 2.68
CA ASN A 16 3.38 -0.46 3.64
C ASN A 16 2.90 0.63 4.59
N LEU A 17 3.57 0.71 5.73
CA LEU A 17 3.38 1.80 6.68
C LEU A 17 4.53 2.78 6.48
N ILE A 18 4.23 4.00 6.06
CA ILE A 18 5.24 4.99 5.70
C ILE A 18 5.08 6.24 6.54
N SER A 19 6.20 6.76 7.05
CA SER A 19 6.23 8.04 7.75
C SER A 19 6.89 9.07 6.82
N TRP A 20 6.15 10.14 6.53
CA TRP A 20 6.64 11.21 5.67
C TRP A 20 7.03 12.42 6.51
N ASN A 21 8.27 12.90 6.37
CA ASN A 21 8.73 14.14 7.00
C ASN A 21 8.41 14.24 8.50
N ASP A 22 8.65 13.16 9.24
CA ASP A 22 8.40 13.08 10.69
C ASP A 22 6.94 13.26 11.10
N ARG A 23 6.03 13.08 10.16
CA ARG A 23 4.60 13.10 10.45
C ARG A 23 4.15 11.71 10.90
N GLU A 24 2.91 11.62 11.37
CA GLU A 24 2.34 10.34 11.74
C GLU A 24 2.41 9.36 10.56
N PRO A 25 2.79 8.11 10.83
CA PRO A 25 2.82 7.10 9.77
C PRO A 25 1.46 6.93 9.14
N LYS A 26 1.45 6.73 7.82
CA LYS A 26 0.24 6.44 7.06
C LYS A 26 0.44 5.15 6.28
N TYR A 27 -0.66 4.49 6.01
CA TYR A 27 -0.63 3.29 5.18
C TYR A 27 -0.62 3.70 3.72
N ASP A 28 0.11 2.94 2.91
CA ASP A 28 0.29 3.28 1.51
C ASP A 28 0.23 2.00 0.67
N ILE A 29 -0.55 2.04 -0.40
CA ILE A 29 -0.60 0.96 -1.39
C ILE A 29 -0.07 1.54 -2.68
N ARG A 30 1.05 1.00 -3.17
CA ARG A 30 1.62 1.48 -4.42
C ARG A 30 2.52 0.44 -5.06
N ASP A 31 2.88 0.71 -6.31
CA ASP A 31 3.82 -0.13 -7.02
C ASP A 31 5.24 0.29 -6.69
N TRP A 32 6.11 -0.69 -6.50
CA TRP A 32 7.53 -0.49 -6.23
C TRP A 32 8.35 -1.23 -7.26
N ALA A 33 9.40 -0.59 -7.76
CA ALA A 33 10.36 -1.23 -8.63
C ALA A 33 11.21 -2.21 -7.85
N ALA A 34 11.96 -3.04 -8.57
CA ALA A 34 12.88 -4.00 -7.94
C ALA A 34 13.78 -3.28 -6.95
N GLU A 35 13.96 -3.90 -5.77
CA GLU A 35 14.79 -3.36 -4.69
C GLU A 35 14.36 -1.98 -4.20
N HIS A 36 13.11 -1.61 -4.45
CA HIS A 36 12.54 -0.32 -4.05
C HIS A 36 13.30 0.89 -4.62
N GLU A 37 13.93 0.75 -5.78
CA GLU A 37 14.67 1.85 -6.40
C GLU A 37 13.77 2.99 -6.84
N LYS A 38 12.54 2.68 -7.23
CA LYS A 38 11.57 3.68 -7.68
C LYS A 38 10.22 3.35 -7.12
N MET A 39 9.42 4.38 -6.88
CA MET A 39 8.04 4.21 -6.47
C MET A 39 7.14 4.67 -7.61
N GLY A 40 6.10 3.88 -7.86
CA GLY A 40 5.11 4.18 -8.87
C GLY A 40 3.91 4.90 -8.29
N LYS A 41 2.80 4.83 -9.00
CA LYS A 41 1.54 5.42 -8.55
C LYS A 41 0.99 4.64 -7.37
N GLY A 42 0.34 5.36 -6.47
CA GLY A 42 -0.26 4.71 -5.32
C GLY A 42 -1.24 5.59 -4.61
N VAL A 43 -1.79 5.06 -3.53
CA VAL A 43 -2.79 5.72 -2.70
C VAL A 43 -2.34 5.65 -1.25
N THR A 44 -2.44 6.77 -0.56
CA THR A 44 -2.10 6.84 0.86
C THR A 44 -3.38 6.91 1.69
N PHE A 45 -3.42 6.17 2.78
CA PHE A 45 -4.58 6.11 3.66
C PHE A 45 -4.22 6.53 5.07
N SER A 46 -5.14 7.24 5.73
CA SER A 46 -5.07 7.40 7.17
C SER A 46 -5.46 6.06 7.82
N VAL A 47 -5.18 5.93 9.12
CA VAL A 47 -5.58 4.72 9.85
C VAL A 47 -7.09 4.52 9.79
N GLU A 48 -7.86 5.60 9.91
CA GLU A 48 -9.31 5.54 9.88
C GLU A 48 -9.83 5.10 8.52
N GLU A 49 -9.24 5.61 7.45
CA GLU A 49 -9.59 5.20 6.09
C GLU A 49 -9.29 3.72 5.87
N LEU A 50 -8.15 3.26 6.37
CA LEU A 50 -7.79 1.86 6.20
C LEU A 50 -8.72 0.94 6.98
N LYS A 51 -9.15 1.36 8.18
CA LYS A 51 -10.13 0.60 8.96
C LYS A 51 -11.44 0.49 8.19
N LYS A 52 -11.87 1.57 7.55
CA LYS A 52 -13.10 1.58 6.75
C LYS A 52 -12.96 0.67 5.53
N LEU A 53 -11.82 0.70 4.89
CA LEU A 53 -11.54 -0.18 3.77
C LEU A 53 -11.63 -1.65 4.21
N ARG A 54 -11.06 -1.96 5.38
CA ARG A 54 -11.13 -3.32 5.92
C ARG A 54 -12.58 -3.77 6.11
N GLU A 55 -13.44 -2.90 6.64
CA GLU A 55 -14.85 -3.20 6.82
C GLU A 55 -15.53 -3.49 5.49
N ILE A 56 -15.27 -2.67 4.49
CA ILE A 56 -15.84 -2.85 3.16
C ILE A 56 -15.40 -4.18 2.56
N LEU A 57 -14.12 -4.49 2.66
CA LEU A 57 -13.58 -5.75 2.13
C LEU A 57 -14.20 -6.97 2.83
N ASN A 58 -14.45 -6.87 4.13
CA ASN A 58 -15.05 -7.96 4.87
C ASN A 58 -16.51 -8.22 4.48
N GLU A 59 -17.18 -7.22 3.94
CA GLU A 59 -18.55 -7.34 3.47
C GLU A 59 -18.65 -7.82 2.01
N MET A 60 -17.54 -7.76 1.30
CA MET A 60 -17.50 -8.16 -0.11
C MET A 60 -17.32 -9.66 -0.25
N GLU A 61 -17.90 -10.20 -1.28
CA GLU A 61 -17.68 -11.59 -1.66
C GLU A 61 -16.55 -11.62 -2.72
N LEU A 62 -15.36 -11.85 -2.24
CA LEU A 62 -14.19 -11.91 -3.12
C LEU A 62 -13.83 -13.35 -3.48
#